data_e5e46f6a40ddd8a32f8a4734518f4bfb
#
_entry.id   e5e46f6a40ddd8a32f8a4734518f4bfb
#
_cell.length_a   1.000
_cell.length_b   1.000
_cell.length_c   1.000
_cell.angle_alpha   90.00
_cell.angle_beta   90.00
_cell.angle_gamma   90.00
#
_symmetry.space_group_name_H-M   'P 1'
#
loop_
_entity.id
_entity.type
_entity.pdbx_description
1 polymer ?
#
loop_
_entity_poly.entity_id
_entity_poly.type
_entity_poly.pdbx_seq_one_letter_code
_entity_poly.pdbx_strand_id
1 'polypeptide(L)'
;MNPVGTLLGGISRLFQRDLHGSPGNDIVMFDEATFMARERFRANYQDLSAALVGLCDFDTILDVGCANGFLLECMLAYGKQIQGIELSSASLAFIDPAVRRFVTIGDATATGKLGSYDLVSCIEVAEHIRPVESEALIESLTNNSRKWIYFTAAPPYQPGYGHINCRPQFFWMSKFRYRGFDVDWDKTAALIEKIANMQPANWLPMNSLVFRRRT
;
A
#
# COMPACT_ATOMS: atom_id res chain seq x y z
N MET A 1 27.00 -36.07 -0.77
CA MET A 1 26.71 -35.07 -1.82
C MET A 1 25.37 -34.43 -1.50
N ASN A 2 25.35 -33.18 -1.16
CA ASN A 2 24.23 -32.50 -0.50
C ASN A 2 23.49 -31.63 -1.55
N PRO A 3 22.18 -31.80 -1.81
CA PRO A 3 21.46 -31.09 -2.86
C PRO A 3 20.87 -29.72 -2.42
N VAL A 4 21.42 -29.05 -1.41
CA VAL A 4 20.88 -27.77 -0.89
C VAL A 4 21.49 -26.54 -1.57
N GLY A 5 22.45 -26.71 -2.48
CA GLY A 5 23.22 -25.62 -3.07
C GLY A 5 22.57 -24.88 -4.27
N THR A 6 21.47 -25.39 -4.84
CA THR A 6 20.99 -24.88 -6.13
C THR A 6 19.76 -23.97 -6.06
N LEU A 7 19.07 -23.88 -4.93
CA LEU A 7 17.87 -23.02 -4.78
C LEU A 7 18.17 -21.56 -4.39
N LEU A 8 19.33 -21.29 -3.77
CA LEU A 8 19.72 -19.93 -3.39
C LEU A 8 20.33 -19.11 -4.53
N GLY A 9 20.80 -19.79 -5.60
CA GLY A 9 21.39 -19.14 -6.76
C GLY A 9 20.39 -18.48 -7.71
N GLY A 10 19.13 -18.89 -7.69
CA GLY A 10 18.08 -18.34 -8.56
C GLY A 10 17.51 -17.02 -8.06
N ILE A 11 17.38 -16.87 -6.75
CA ILE A 11 16.81 -15.65 -6.13
C ILE A 11 17.82 -14.50 -6.18
N SER A 12 19.12 -14.79 -6.07
CA SER A 12 20.19 -13.77 -6.14
C SER A 12 20.33 -13.13 -7.52
N ARG A 13 19.97 -13.83 -8.63
CA ARG A 13 20.06 -13.28 -9.98
C ARG A 13 18.87 -12.37 -10.37
N LEU A 14 17.74 -12.50 -9.69
CA LEU A 14 16.59 -11.60 -9.85
C LEU A 14 16.82 -10.25 -9.15
N PHE A 15 17.67 -10.21 -8.12
CA PHE A 15 18.01 -8.99 -7.39
C PHE A 15 19.19 -8.18 -7.97
N GLN A 16 19.89 -8.68 -9.00
CA GLN A 16 21.08 -8.04 -9.57
C GLN A 16 20.90 -7.43 -10.96
N ARG A 17 19.71 -7.42 -11.54
CA ARG A 17 19.44 -6.65 -12.75
C ARG A 17 18.79 -5.33 -12.37
N ASP A 18 19.47 -4.25 -12.78
CA ASP A 18 19.03 -2.85 -12.84
C ASP A 18 19.23 -1.96 -11.60
N LEU A 19 20.47 -1.91 -11.08
CA LEU A 19 20.93 -0.75 -10.29
C LEU A 19 21.39 0.45 -11.17
N HIS A 20 21.35 0.33 -12.51
CA HIS A 20 21.71 1.38 -13.47
C HIS A 20 20.70 1.46 -14.60
N GLY A 21 19.42 1.68 -14.29
CA GLY A 21 18.44 2.16 -15.25
C GLY A 21 18.72 3.63 -15.58
N SER A 22 18.81 3.95 -16.85
CA SER A 22 18.84 5.32 -17.38
C SER A 22 17.67 6.13 -16.80
N PRO A 23 17.75 7.47 -16.63
CA PRO A 23 16.66 8.30 -16.16
C PRO A 23 15.60 8.44 -17.28
N GLY A 24 14.78 7.43 -17.45
CA GLY A 24 13.73 7.38 -18.44
C GLY A 24 12.54 6.61 -17.88
N ASN A 25 11.45 7.29 -17.69
CA ASN A 25 10.04 6.88 -17.73
C ASN A 25 9.58 5.49 -17.19
N ASP A 26 10.36 4.76 -16.44
CA ASP A 26 10.02 3.39 -16.06
C ASP A 26 9.06 3.38 -14.87
N ILE A 27 7.77 3.30 -15.18
CA ILE A 27 6.75 2.89 -14.22
C ILE A 27 7.08 1.46 -13.83
N VAL A 28 7.27 1.21 -12.53
CA VAL A 28 7.48 -0.15 -12.02
C VAL A 28 6.18 -0.93 -12.18
N MET A 29 6.12 -1.79 -13.19
CA MET A 29 5.00 -2.71 -13.40
C MET A 29 5.29 -4.03 -12.70
N PHE A 30 4.42 -4.42 -11.79
CA PHE A 30 4.49 -5.73 -11.14
C PHE A 30 3.87 -6.80 -12.04
N ASP A 31 4.56 -7.93 -12.15
CA ASP A 31 4.16 -9.09 -12.93
C ASP A 31 3.40 -10.12 -12.07
N GLU A 32 2.92 -11.19 -12.72
CA GLU A 32 2.21 -12.29 -12.05
C GLU A 32 3.05 -12.96 -10.96
N ALA A 33 4.37 -13.11 -11.16
CA ALA A 33 5.24 -13.73 -10.18
C ALA A 33 5.31 -12.90 -8.89
N THR A 34 5.29 -11.59 -9.01
CA THR A 34 5.23 -10.66 -7.88
C THR A 34 3.92 -10.82 -7.10
N PHE A 35 2.77 -10.87 -7.80
CA PHE A 35 1.47 -11.05 -7.14
C PHE A 35 1.34 -12.43 -6.49
N MET A 36 1.85 -13.48 -7.14
CA MET A 36 1.90 -14.82 -6.56
C MET A 36 2.71 -14.84 -5.26
N ALA A 37 3.87 -14.19 -5.22
CA ALA A 37 4.72 -14.12 -4.03
C ALA A 37 4.08 -13.33 -2.87
N ARG A 38 3.09 -12.47 -3.14
CA ARG A 38 2.38 -11.69 -2.10
C ARG A 38 1.40 -12.52 -1.27
N GLU A 39 1.02 -13.73 -1.71
CA GLU A 39 0.08 -14.59 -0.96
C GLU A 39 0.54 -14.84 0.49
N ARG A 40 1.83 -14.89 0.73
CA ARG A 40 2.41 -15.02 2.08
C ARG A 40 2.02 -13.92 3.06
N PHE A 41 1.51 -12.77 2.56
CA PHE A 41 1.11 -11.63 3.40
C PHE A 41 -0.39 -11.63 3.73
N ARG A 42 -1.19 -12.55 3.21
CA ARG A 42 -2.65 -12.59 3.40
C ARG A 42 -3.07 -12.48 4.86
N ALA A 43 -2.42 -13.25 5.76
CA ALA A 43 -2.72 -13.20 7.19
C ALA A 43 -2.43 -11.82 7.80
N ASN A 44 -1.40 -11.11 7.35
CA ASN A 44 -1.09 -9.76 7.82
C ASN A 44 -2.22 -8.77 7.53
N TYR A 45 -2.92 -8.93 6.41
CA TYR A 45 -4.06 -8.08 6.08
C TYR A 45 -5.29 -8.37 6.96
N GLN A 46 -5.44 -9.59 7.49
CA GLN A 46 -6.48 -9.90 8.48
C GLN A 46 -6.23 -9.12 9.79
N ASP A 47 -5.01 -9.17 10.33
CA ASP A 47 -4.63 -8.43 11.53
C ASP A 47 -4.75 -6.92 11.34
N LEU A 48 -4.26 -6.40 10.22
CA LEU A 48 -4.37 -4.99 9.86
C LEU A 48 -5.82 -4.53 9.77
N SER A 49 -6.66 -5.32 9.10
CA SER A 49 -8.09 -4.99 8.92
C SER A 49 -8.81 -4.94 10.25
N ALA A 50 -8.57 -5.93 11.14
CA ALA A 50 -9.13 -5.95 12.49
C ALA A 50 -8.70 -4.71 13.29
N ALA A 51 -7.43 -4.31 13.19
CA ALA A 51 -6.92 -3.12 13.84
C ALA A 51 -7.57 -1.84 13.32
N LEU A 52 -7.67 -1.67 11.99
CA LEU A 52 -8.29 -0.49 11.37
C LEU A 52 -9.79 -0.37 11.72
N VAL A 53 -10.54 -1.47 11.65
CA VAL A 53 -11.98 -1.50 12.00
C VAL A 53 -12.18 -1.17 13.48
N GLY A 54 -11.29 -1.64 14.35
CA GLY A 54 -11.38 -1.36 15.79
C GLY A 54 -10.97 0.06 16.20
N LEU A 55 -10.20 0.77 15.36
CA LEU A 55 -9.64 2.08 15.70
C LEU A 55 -10.32 3.25 14.96
N CYS A 56 -10.77 3.03 13.73
CA CYS A 56 -11.33 4.07 12.88
C CYS A 56 -12.83 3.84 12.67
N ASP A 57 -13.61 4.90 12.74
CA ASP A 57 -15.02 4.88 12.38
C ASP A 57 -15.17 5.16 10.88
N PHE A 58 -15.51 4.13 10.10
CA PHE A 58 -15.71 4.21 8.66
C PHE A 58 -16.66 3.13 8.15
N ASP A 59 -17.39 3.42 7.09
CA ASP A 59 -18.25 2.48 6.37
C ASP A 59 -17.77 2.23 4.94
N THR A 60 -17.04 3.17 4.37
CA THR A 60 -16.55 3.11 2.99
C THR A 60 -15.03 3.21 2.94
N ILE A 61 -14.38 2.37 2.11
CA ILE A 61 -12.93 2.37 1.93
C ILE A 61 -12.55 2.37 0.45
N LEU A 62 -11.53 3.17 0.11
CA LEU A 62 -10.77 3.07 -1.13
C LEU A 62 -9.36 2.58 -0.80
N ASP A 63 -8.93 1.50 -1.45
CA ASP A 63 -7.55 0.99 -1.34
C ASP A 63 -6.76 1.35 -2.62
N VAL A 64 -5.75 2.18 -2.47
CA VAL A 64 -4.92 2.70 -3.56
C VAL A 64 -3.66 1.84 -3.68
N GLY A 65 -3.47 1.18 -4.84
CA GLY A 65 -2.47 0.15 -5.03
C GLY A 65 -2.88 -1.16 -4.36
N CYS A 66 -4.13 -1.58 -4.59
CA CYS A 66 -4.74 -2.69 -3.84
C CYS A 66 -4.15 -4.07 -4.13
N ALA A 67 -3.26 -4.20 -5.12
CA ALA A 67 -2.55 -5.43 -5.47
C ALA A 67 -3.48 -6.67 -5.55
N ASN A 68 -3.26 -7.69 -4.71
CA ASN A 68 -4.09 -8.91 -4.65
C ASN A 68 -5.48 -8.69 -4.01
N GLY A 69 -5.81 -7.48 -3.56
CA GLY A 69 -7.10 -7.15 -2.95
C GLY A 69 -7.30 -7.72 -1.54
N PHE A 70 -6.26 -8.15 -0.83
CA PHE A 70 -6.40 -8.78 0.50
C PHE A 70 -7.05 -7.86 1.54
N LEU A 71 -6.71 -6.57 1.55
CA LEU A 71 -7.36 -5.61 2.43
C LEU A 71 -8.86 -5.51 2.10
N LEU A 72 -9.18 -5.39 0.82
CA LEU A 72 -10.58 -5.28 0.35
C LEU A 72 -11.39 -6.53 0.68
N GLU A 73 -10.80 -7.71 0.54
CA GLU A 73 -11.42 -8.99 0.91
C GLU A 73 -11.80 -9.00 2.41
N CYS A 74 -10.87 -8.63 3.27
CA CYS A 74 -11.12 -8.52 4.70
C CYS A 74 -12.19 -7.45 5.02
N MET A 75 -12.10 -6.27 4.39
CA MET A 75 -13.08 -5.19 4.62
C MET A 75 -14.48 -5.55 4.16
N LEU A 76 -14.60 -6.29 3.05
CA LEU A 76 -15.89 -6.82 2.59
C LEU A 76 -16.49 -7.79 3.63
N ALA A 77 -15.66 -8.65 4.23
CA ALA A 77 -16.09 -9.56 5.31
C ALA A 77 -16.54 -8.80 6.57
N TYR A 78 -16.00 -7.61 6.84
CA TYR A 78 -16.49 -6.68 7.88
C TYR A 78 -17.71 -5.86 7.46
N GLY A 79 -18.33 -6.16 6.30
CA GLY A 79 -19.52 -5.45 5.82
C GLY A 79 -19.26 -4.03 5.30
N LYS A 80 -18.00 -3.68 5.01
CA LYS A 80 -17.65 -2.36 4.48
C LYS A 80 -17.92 -2.26 2.99
N GLN A 81 -18.25 -1.05 2.50
CA GLN A 81 -18.31 -0.76 1.08
C GLN A 81 -16.89 -0.50 0.59
N ILE A 82 -16.46 -1.29 -0.38
CA ILE A 82 -15.06 -1.32 -0.84
C ILE A 82 -14.92 -0.80 -2.26
N GLN A 83 -13.80 -0.17 -2.53
CA GLN A 83 -13.30 0.16 -3.87
C GLN A 83 -11.78 0.02 -3.86
N GLY A 84 -11.21 -0.45 -4.98
CA GLY A 84 -9.77 -0.52 -5.19
C GLY A 84 -9.35 0.13 -6.49
N ILE A 85 -8.12 0.61 -6.55
CA ILE A 85 -7.43 0.96 -7.78
C ILE A 85 -6.06 0.32 -7.80
N GLU A 86 -5.71 -0.30 -8.93
CA GLU A 86 -4.43 -0.98 -9.13
C GLU A 86 -3.90 -0.67 -10.53
N LEU A 87 -2.59 -0.43 -10.62
CA LEU A 87 -1.94 -0.07 -11.89
C LEU A 87 -1.79 -1.28 -12.81
N SER A 88 -1.39 -2.43 -12.25
CA SER A 88 -1.10 -3.63 -13.02
C SER A 88 -2.32 -4.51 -13.21
N SER A 89 -2.72 -4.73 -14.46
CA SER A 89 -3.81 -5.67 -14.78
C SER A 89 -3.47 -7.13 -14.45
N ALA A 90 -2.19 -7.47 -14.27
CA ALA A 90 -1.77 -8.80 -13.85
C ALA A 90 -2.32 -9.18 -12.46
N SER A 91 -2.61 -8.19 -11.60
CA SER A 91 -3.24 -8.38 -10.29
C SER A 91 -4.59 -9.10 -10.38
N LEU A 92 -5.34 -8.87 -11.45
CA LEU A 92 -6.72 -9.40 -11.60
C LEU A 92 -6.78 -10.92 -11.50
N ALA A 93 -5.72 -11.64 -11.88
CA ALA A 93 -5.67 -13.10 -11.78
C ALA A 93 -5.64 -13.58 -10.30
N PHE A 94 -5.22 -12.73 -9.37
CA PHE A 94 -4.99 -13.04 -7.96
C PHE A 94 -6.03 -12.43 -7.01
N ILE A 95 -6.89 -11.56 -7.52
CA ILE A 95 -7.96 -10.94 -6.73
C ILE A 95 -9.16 -11.89 -6.65
N ASP A 96 -9.69 -12.08 -5.45
CA ASP A 96 -10.91 -12.87 -5.22
C ASP A 96 -12.05 -12.39 -6.14
N PRO A 97 -12.77 -13.29 -6.81
CA PRO A 97 -13.88 -12.91 -7.71
C PRO A 97 -14.95 -12.01 -7.07
N ALA A 98 -15.21 -12.16 -5.77
CA ALA A 98 -16.17 -11.31 -5.05
C ALA A 98 -15.70 -9.86 -4.90
N VAL A 99 -14.37 -9.65 -4.86
CA VAL A 99 -13.73 -8.33 -4.72
C VAL A 99 -13.42 -7.70 -6.07
N ARG A 100 -13.07 -8.51 -7.08
CA ARG A 100 -12.58 -8.07 -8.40
C ARG A 100 -13.46 -7.01 -9.06
N ARG A 101 -14.80 -7.15 -8.95
CA ARG A 101 -15.78 -6.19 -9.52
C ARG A 101 -15.68 -4.78 -8.94
N PHE A 102 -15.04 -4.62 -7.79
CA PHE A 102 -14.82 -3.34 -7.11
C PHE A 102 -13.42 -2.78 -7.35
N VAL A 103 -12.62 -3.42 -8.22
CA VAL A 103 -11.27 -2.97 -8.53
C VAL A 103 -11.24 -2.36 -9.93
N THR A 104 -10.71 -1.15 -10.00
CA THR A 104 -10.44 -0.42 -11.25
C THR A 104 -8.96 -0.55 -11.60
N ILE A 105 -8.65 -0.92 -12.83
CA ILE A 105 -7.27 -0.85 -13.32
C ILE A 105 -6.99 0.56 -13.80
N GLY A 106 -5.99 1.20 -13.22
CA GLY A 106 -5.63 2.58 -13.52
C GLY A 106 -4.52 3.12 -12.65
N ASP A 107 -3.99 4.26 -13.08
CA ASP A 107 -2.95 5.00 -12.36
C ASP A 107 -3.59 5.95 -11.35
N ALA A 108 -3.36 5.74 -10.06
CA ALA A 108 -3.89 6.57 -8.99
C ALA A 108 -3.35 8.01 -9.01
N THR A 109 -2.21 8.26 -9.67
CA THR A 109 -1.64 9.61 -9.83
C THR A 109 -2.26 10.39 -10.97
N ALA A 110 -2.82 9.70 -11.98
CA ALA A 110 -3.43 10.29 -13.17
C ALA A 110 -4.95 10.35 -13.11
N THR A 111 -5.58 9.46 -12.37
CA THR A 111 -7.04 9.44 -12.20
C THR A 111 -7.46 10.51 -11.19
N GLY A 112 -8.27 11.45 -11.59
CA GLY A 112 -8.81 12.48 -10.70
C GLY A 112 -9.60 11.93 -9.52
N LYS A 113 -10.74 12.52 -9.18
CA LYS A 113 -11.57 12.07 -8.07
C LYS A 113 -12.24 10.74 -8.40
N LEU A 114 -11.86 9.66 -7.68
CA LEU A 114 -12.44 8.32 -7.79
C LEU A 114 -13.75 8.16 -7.00
N GLY A 115 -13.99 9.06 -6.04
CA GLY A 115 -15.16 9.01 -5.18
C GLY A 115 -14.99 9.86 -3.93
N SER A 116 -15.67 9.45 -2.86
CA SER A 116 -15.52 10.07 -1.53
C SER A 116 -15.73 8.97 -0.49
N TYR A 117 -14.67 8.62 0.21
CA TYR A 117 -14.62 7.48 1.13
C TYR A 117 -14.29 7.95 2.54
N ASP A 118 -14.76 7.23 3.55
CA ASP A 118 -14.43 7.56 4.94
C ASP A 118 -12.97 7.25 5.25
N LEU A 119 -12.46 6.13 4.71
CA LEU A 119 -11.06 5.72 4.81
C LEU A 119 -10.47 5.58 3.40
N VAL A 120 -9.28 6.09 3.21
CA VAL A 120 -8.42 5.79 2.05
C VAL A 120 -7.17 5.11 2.57
N SER A 121 -6.81 3.94 2.02
CA SER A 121 -5.57 3.23 2.31
C SER A 121 -4.59 3.35 1.14
N CYS A 122 -3.30 3.41 1.47
CA CYS A 122 -2.21 3.36 0.50
C CYS A 122 -1.03 2.67 1.20
N ILE A 123 -0.78 1.40 0.86
CA ILE A 123 0.08 0.51 1.63
C ILE A 123 1.27 0.07 0.79
N GLU A 124 2.48 0.58 1.13
CA GLU A 124 3.73 0.24 0.42
C GLU A 124 3.57 0.49 -1.10
N VAL A 125 3.17 1.71 -1.46
CA VAL A 125 2.97 2.16 -2.85
C VAL A 125 3.84 3.37 -3.16
N ALA A 126 3.92 4.33 -2.25
CA ALA A 126 4.53 5.63 -2.51
C ALA A 126 6.04 5.57 -2.82
N GLU A 127 6.72 4.54 -2.33
CA GLU A 127 8.13 4.26 -2.64
C GLU A 127 8.36 3.77 -4.07
N HIS A 128 7.29 3.31 -4.76
CA HIS A 128 7.32 2.87 -6.16
C HIS A 128 6.90 3.95 -7.14
N ILE A 129 6.32 5.05 -6.65
CA ILE A 129 5.89 6.20 -7.46
C ILE A 129 7.11 7.07 -7.79
N ARG A 130 7.19 7.57 -9.03
CA ARG A 130 8.26 8.50 -9.41
C ARG A 130 8.26 9.71 -8.47
N PRO A 131 9.44 10.20 -8.03
CA PRO A 131 9.52 11.33 -7.09
C PRO A 131 8.71 12.57 -7.51
N VAL A 132 8.63 12.83 -8.81
CA VAL A 132 7.87 13.97 -9.38
C VAL A 132 6.35 13.80 -9.25
N GLU A 133 5.87 12.58 -9.07
CA GLU A 133 4.45 12.25 -8.93
C GLU A 133 3.97 12.16 -7.48
N SER A 134 4.90 12.33 -6.52
CA SER A 134 4.54 12.28 -5.09
C SER A 134 3.40 13.24 -4.72
N GLU A 135 3.37 14.43 -5.29
CA GLU A 135 2.27 15.40 -5.03
C GLU A 135 0.95 14.90 -5.60
N ALA A 136 0.96 14.36 -6.83
CA ALA A 136 -0.24 13.84 -7.47
C ALA A 136 -0.84 12.66 -6.69
N LEU A 137 0.02 11.76 -6.17
CA LEU A 137 -0.44 10.68 -5.30
C LEU A 137 -1.12 11.23 -4.03
N ILE A 138 -0.45 12.12 -3.29
CA ILE A 138 -1.02 12.70 -2.06
C ILE A 138 -2.31 13.47 -2.34
N GLU A 139 -2.37 14.18 -3.46
CA GLU A 139 -3.59 14.84 -3.92
C GLU A 139 -4.72 13.85 -4.15
N SER A 140 -4.45 12.76 -4.84
CA SER A 140 -5.42 11.70 -5.07
C SER A 140 -5.94 11.13 -3.75
N LEU A 141 -5.05 10.75 -2.82
CA LEU A 141 -5.43 10.22 -1.52
C LEU A 141 -6.32 11.19 -0.73
N THR A 142 -5.92 12.46 -0.66
CA THR A 142 -6.62 13.48 0.13
C THR A 142 -7.96 13.92 -0.47
N ASN A 143 -8.07 13.99 -1.81
CA ASN A 143 -9.30 14.35 -2.51
C ASN A 143 -10.37 13.26 -2.41
N ASN A 144 -9.96 12.00 -2.24
CA ASN A 144 -10.86 10.86 -2.12
C ASN A 144 -11.22 10.50 -0.67
N SER A 145 -10.50 11.03 0.35
CA SER A 145 -10.78 10.76 1.76
C SER A 145 -11.66 11.82 2.39
N ARG A 146 -12.69 11.42 3.16
CA ARG A 146 -13.53 12.31 3.99
C ARG A 146 -13.02 12.44 5.42
N LYS A 147 -12.46 11.35 6.00
CA LYS A 147 -12.14 11.29 7.43
C LYS A 147 -10.71 10.83 7.67
N TRP A 148 -10.35 9.64 7.18
CA TRP A 148 -9.13 8.92 7.53
C TRP A 148 -8.29 8.56 6.33
N ILE A 149 -6.98 8.60 6.49
CA ILE A 149 -6.03 7.98 5.56
C ILE A 149 -5.12 7.05 6.36
N TYR A 150 -5.05 5.79 5.95
CA TYR A 150 -4.01 4.86 6.40
C TYR A 150 -2.92 4.81 5.33
N PHE A 151 -1.70 5.12 5.74
CA PHE A 151 -0.59 5.26 4.81
C PHE A 151 0.65 4.56 5.35
N THR A 152 1.32 3.81 4.48
CA THR A 152 2.67 3.29 4.72
C THR A 152 3.53 3.51 3.49
N ALA A 153 4.82 3.71 3.69
CA ALA A 153 5.81 3.76 2.64
C ALA A 153 7.18 3.40 3.19
N ALA A 154 8.00 2.71 2.39
CA ALA A 154 9.35 2.36 2.75
C ALA A 154 10.19 3.62 3.06
N PRO A 155 10.83 3.70 4.24
CA PRO A 155 11.77 4.75 4.58
C PRO A 155 13.08 4.60 3.78
N PRO A 156 13.96 5.62 3.78
CA PRO A 156 15.29 5.51 3.19
C PRO A 156 16.02 4.26 3.69
N TYR A 157 16.71 3.58 2.78
CA TYR A 157 17.48 2.35 3.01
C TYR A 157 16.68 1.08 3.29
N GLN A 158 15.35 1.10 3.31
CA GLN A 158 14.56 -0.13 3.31
C GLN A 158 14.68 -0.80 1.93
N PRO A 159 15.23 -2.03 1.84
CA PRO A 159 15.36 -2.72 0.56
C PRO A 159 13.99 -3.16 0.03
N GLY A 160 13.84 -3.13 -1.29
CA GLY A 160 12.65 -3.63 -1.96
C GLY A 160 12.78 -3.52 -3.47
N TYR A 161 12.10 -4.40 -4.19
CA TYR A 161 12.05 -4.32 -5.64
C TYR A 161 11.28 -3.07 -6.10
N GLY A 162 11.86 -2.29 -6.99
CA GLY A 162 11.23 -1.07 -7.50
C GLY A 162 11.11 0.09 -6.51
N HIS A 163 11.86 0.08 -5.41
CA HIS A 163 11.95 1.20 -4.48
C HIS A 163 12.76 2.36 -5.08
N ILE A 164 12.08 3.31 -5.71
CA ILE A 164 12.71 4.46 -6.39
C ILE A 164 12.47 5.79 -5.66
N ASN A 165 11.59 5.81 -4.63
CA ASN A 165 11.18 7.01 -3.92
C ASN A 165 11.05 6.79 -2.41
N CYS A 166 12.00 6.09 -1.80
CA CYS A 166 12.05 5.95 -0.35
C CYS A 166 12.28 7.30 0.30
N ARG A 167 11.31 7.76 1.09
CA ARG A 167 11.36 9.04 1.78
C ARG A 167 11.15 8.87 3.27
N PRO A 168 11.76 9.70 4.12
CA PRO A 168 11.48 9.67 5.54
C PRO A 168 10.01 10.05 5.81
N GLN A 169 9.42 9.51 6.87
CA GLN A 169 8.00 9.72 7.19
C GLN A 169 7.61 11.21 7.22
N PHE A 170 8.47 12.09 7.75
CA PHE A 170 8.16 13.52 7.81
C PHE A 170 7.93 14.18 6.45
N PHE A 171 8.54 13.64 5.37
CA PHE A 171 8.30 14.10 4.00
C PHE A 171 6.82 13.90 3.61
N TRP A 172 6.29 12.71 3.87
CA TRP A 172 4.89 12.40 3.59
C TRP A 172 3.97 13.17 4.53
N MET A 173 4.28 13.21 5.83
CA MET A 173 3.51 13.96 6.83
C MET A 173 3.33 15.43 6.46
N SER A 174 4.39 16.09 5.97
CA SER A 174 4.32 17.50 5.55
C SER A 174 3.37 17.72 4.39
N LYS A 175 3.34 16.79 3.42
CA LYS A 175 2.44 16.85 2.26
C LYS A 175 0.97 16.64 2.65
N PHE A 176 0.69 15.64 3.48
CA PHE A 176 -0.65 15.43 4.02
C PHE A 176 -1.14 16.64 4.84
N ARG A 177 -0.26 17.20 5.68
CA ARG A 177 -0.58 18.39 6.49
C ARG A 177 -0.92 19.60 5.61
N TYR A 178 -0.18 19.83 4.54
CA TYR A 178 -0.46 20.90 3.59
C TYR A 178 -1.88 20.75 2.98
N ARG A 179 -2.34 19.51 2.80
CA ARG A 179 -3.67 19.19 2.24
C ARG A 179 -4.76 18.96 3.28
N GLY A 180 -4.54 19.39 4.52
CA GLY A 180 -5.58 19.40 5.57
C GLY A 180 -5.73 18.09 6.34
N PHE A 181 -4.68 17.24 6.37
CA PHE A 181 -4.66 16.04 7.19
C PHE A 181 -3.49 16.08 8.17
N ASP A 182 -3.77 15.82 9.44
CA ASP A 182 -2.74 15.66 10.47
C ASP A 182 -2.64 14.20 10.91
N VAL A 183 -1.45 13.80 11.35
CA VAL A 183 -1.26 12.45 11.94
C VAL A 183 -2.07 12.38 13.25
N ASP A 184 -2.91 11.37 13.34
CA ASP A 184 -3.54 10.97 14.61
C ASP A 184 -2.57 10.02 15.34
N TRP A 185 -1.77 10.59 16.24
CA TRP A 185 -0.72 9.85 16.94
C TRP A 185 -1.26 8.78 17.87
N ASP A 186 -2.42 9.00 18.49
CA ASP A 186 -3.05 8.02 19.39
C ASP A 186 -3.46 6.78 18.59
N LYS A 187 -4.13 6.99 17.45
CA LYS A 187 -4.51 5.87 16.57
C LYS A 187 -3.30 5.20 15.90
N THR A 188 -2.29 5.98 15.52
CA THR A 188 -1.05 5.45 14.94
C THR A 188 -0.35 4.54 15.95
N ALA A 189 -0.17 4.99 17.20
CA ALA A 189 0.47 4.20 18.25
C ALA A 189 -0.35 2.94 18.58
N ALA A 190 -1.66 3.07 18.75
CA ALA A 190 -2.54 1.93 19.02
C ALA A 190 -2.58 0.91 17.87
N LEU A 191 -2.50 1.38 16.60
CA LEU A 191 -2.41 0.50 15.44
C LEU A 191 -1.08 -0.26 15.45
N ILE A 192 0.03 0.45 15.62
CA ILE A 192 1.37 -0.16 15.69
C ILE A 192 1.41 -1.24 16.77
N GLU A 193 0.88 -0.98 17.95
CA GLU A 193 0.81 -1.96 19.06
C GLU A 193 0.03 -3.23 18.65
N LYS A 194 -1.14 -3.06 18.02
CA LYS A 194 -1.99 -4.18 17.57
C LYS A 194 -1.33 -5.07 16.52
N ILE A 195 -0.49 -4.49 15.65
CA ILE A 195 0.16 -5.20 14.55
C ILE A 195 1.67 -5.43 14.76
N ALA A 196 2.20 -5.15 15.98
CA ALA A 196 3.63 -5.19 16.29
C ALA A 196 4.31 -6.54 15.98
N ASN A 197 3.57 -7.64 16.08
CA ASN A 197 4.10 -9.00 15.91
C ASN A 197 3.85 -9.58 14.51
N MET A 198 3.48 -8.75 13.53
CA MET A 198 3.23 -9.21 12.15
C MET A 198 4.44 -9.92 11.55
N GLN A 199 4.19 -11.08 10.95
CA GLN A 199 5.16 -11.84 10.16
C GLN A 199 4.47 -12.37 8.90
N PRO A 200 5.12 -12.33 7.74
CA PRO A 200 6.47 -11.85 7.47
C PRO A 200 6.59 -10.33 7.25
N ALA A 201 5.50 -9.55 7.31
CA ALA A 201 5.50 -8.10 7.03
C ALA A 201 5.91 -7.28 8.29
N ASN A 202 7.03 -7.63 8.92
CA ASN A 202 7.50 -7.01 10.17
C ASN A 202 7.92 -5.53 10.04
N TRP A 203 8.07 -5.00 8.84
CA TRP A 203 8.33 -3.58 8.59
C TRP A 203 7.06 -2.72 8.61
N LEU A 204 5.90 -3.31 8.34
CA LEU A 204 4.64 -2.59 8.19
C LEU A 204 4.27 -1.77 9.44
N PRO A 205 4.39 -2.29 10.68
CA PRO A 205 4.11 -1.51 11.88
C PRO A 205 4.91 -0.21 11.92
N MET A 206 6.21 -0.26 11.64
CA MET A 206 7.10 0.90 11.70
C MET A 206 6.86 1.92 10.58
N ASN A 207 6.31 1.49 9.45
CA ASN A 207 5.97 2.37 8.33
C ASN A 207 4.58 3.01 8.50
N SER A 208 3.77 2.53 9.43
CA SER A 208 2.36 2.88 9.57
C SER A 208 2.13 4.30 10.08
N LEU A 209 1.23 5.03 9.41
CA LEU A 209 0.69 6.31 9.84
C LEU A 209 -0.82 6.34 9.59
N VAL A 210 -1.57 6.80 10.59
CA VAL A 210 -3.00 7.10 10.47
C VAL A 210 -3.17 8.62 10.47
N PHE A 211 -3.77 9.14 9.40
CA PHE A 211 -4.06 10.57 9.29
C PHE A 211 -5.56 10.82 9.47
N ARG A 212 -5.87 11.95 10.08
CA ARG A 212 -7.22 12.47 10.26
C ARG A 212 -7.38 13.79 9.52
N ARG A 213 -8.49 13.95 8.81
CA ARG A 213 -8.86 15.24 8.20
C ARG A 213 -9.07 16.29 9.29
N ARG A 214 -8.49 17.47 9.12
CA ARG A 214 -8.81 18.64 9.96
C ARG A 214 -10.26 19.05 9.75
N THR A 215 -10.96 19.31 10.83
CA THR A 215 -12.32 19.89 10.85
C THR A 215 -12.25 21.40 10.62
#